data_1d5a3e4b1c662a6f73863cb582c8a97b
#
_entry.id   1d5a3e4b1c662a6f73863cb582c8a97b
#
_cell.length_a   1.000
_cell.length_b   1.000
_cell.length_c   1.000
_cell.angle_alpha   90.00
_cell.angle_beta   90.00
_cell.angle_gamma   90.00
#
_symmetry.space_group_name_H-M   'P 1'
#
loop_
_entity.id
_entity.type
_entity.pdbx_description
1 polymer ?
#
loop_
_entity_poly.entity_id
_entity_poly.type
_entity_poly.pdbx_seq_one_letter_code
_entity_poly.pdbx_strand_id
1 'polypeptide(L)'
;MKYLFCCFSLVLGVLSSATGQHQAIIDLTYPFDEQTIYWPTEEGFKLIPRFAGYTEAGYYYAANRFCTAEHGGTHIDAPIHFYEGRNTVDAIPLTQLIGEGVVVDVQDKALSNPDYQVTVEDLKAWEARHSRKLNGVIVLLRTGYGQFWPDRRRYMGTDERGEAAVAKLHFPGLHPEAARWLVTQRKIKAIGIDTPSIDYGQSKRFQSHVTLFEHNIPAFENVAHLDQLPEEGFEVIALPMKIRGGSGGPLRMIARVTKRNGK
;
A
#
# COMPACT_ATOMS: atom_id res chain seq x y z
N MET A 1 -70.95 -40.90 -13.86
CA MET A 1 -69.70 -41.06 -13.13
C MET A 1 -68.61 -40.32 -13.88
N LYS A 2 -68.22 -39.11 -13.37
CA LYS A 2 -67.16 -38.31 -13.97
C LYS A 2 -65.99 -38.37 -13.01
N TYR A 3 -64.86 -38.90 -13.47
CA TYR A 3 -63.63 -38.94 -12.71
C TYR A 3 -62.84 -37.60 -12.90
N LEU A 4 -62.61 -36.92 -11.82
CA LEU A 4 -61.75 -35.66 -11.75
C LEU A 4 -60.31 -36.07 -11.45
N PHE A 5 -59.41 -35.92 -12.43
CA PHE A 5 -57.95 -36.10 -12.24
C PHE A 5 -57.37 -34.83 -11.70
N CYS A 6 -56.88 -34.90 -10.47
CA CYS A 6 -56.18 -33.80 -9.83
C CYS A 6 -54.65 -33.97 -10.10
N CYS A 7 -54.09 -33.15 -11.00
CA CYS A 7 -52.62 -33.09 -11.21
C CYS A 7 -51.95 -32.31 -10.08
N PHE A 8 -51.19 -33.01 -9.25
CA PHE A 8 -50.29 -32.38 -8.27
C PHE A 8 -48.98 -32.07 -8.98
N SER A 9 -48.73 -30.78 -9.25
CA SER A 9 -47.43 -30.29 -9.74
C SER A 9 -46.48 -30.14 -8.57
N LEU A 10 -45.46 -31.00 -8.50
CA LEU A 10 -44.37 -30.91 -7.53
C LEU A 10 -43.41 -29.81 -7.99
N VAL A 11 -43.42 -28.66 -7.30
CA VAL A 11 -42.40 -27.58 -7.48
C VAL A 11 -41.17 -27.99 -6.69
N LEU A 12 -40.16 -28.53 -7.37
CA LEU A 12 -38.83 -28.67 -6.79
C LEU A 12 -38.19 -27.29 -6.63
N GLY A 13 -38.20 -26.74 -5.42
CA GLY A 13 -37.42 -25.57 -5.06
C GLY A 13 -35.91 -25.87 -5.05
N VAL A 14 -35.20 -25.37 -6.03
CA VAL A 14 -33.73 -25.38 -6.02
C VAL A 14 -33.27 -24.43 -4.92
N LEU A 15 -32.89 -24.95 -3.75
CA LEU A 15 -32.18 -24.22 -2.71
C LEU A 15 -30.77 -23.92 -3.24
N SER A 16 -30.60 -22.75 -3.81
CA SER A 16 -29.27 -22.21 -4.15
C SER A 16 -28.54 -21.90 -2.84
N SER A 17 -27.69 -22.81 -2.41
CA SER A 17 -26.79 -22.57 -1.28
C SER A 17 -25.83 -21.43 -1.69
N ALA A 18 -26.07 -20.22 -1.22
CA ALA A 18 -25.12 -19.14 -1.28
C ALA A 18 -23.93 -19.53 -0.42
N THR A 19 -22.93 -20.18 -1.01
CA THR A 19 -21.61 -20.37 -0.38
C THR A 19 -21.02 -18.99 -0.18
N GLY A 20 -21.08 -18.49 1.05
CA GLY A 20 -20.42 -17.26 1.42
C GLY A 20 -18.93 -17.38 1.05
N GLN A 21 -18.47 -16.58 0.08
CA GLN A 21 -17.06 -16.47 -0.21
C GLN A 21 -16.38 -15.93 1.06
N HIS A 22 -15.58 -16.75 1.72
CA HIS A 22 -14.71 -16.29 2.81
C HIS A 22 -13.67 -15.35 2.21
N GLN A 23 -13.91 -14.04 2.35
CA GLN A 23 -12.93 -13.01 2.01
C GLN A 23 -11.95 -12.91 3.18
N ALA A 24 -10.65 -13.12 2.92
CA ALA A 24 -9.62 -12.81 3.89
C ALA A 24 -9.26 -11.32 3.76
N ILE A 25 -9.20 -10.61 4.90
CA ILE A 25 -8.70 -9.24 4.96
C ILE A 25 -7.29 -9.30 5.53
N ILE A 26 -6.33 -8.76 4.79
CA ILE A 26 -4.92 -8.65 5.20
C ILE A 26 -4.64 -7.18 5.49
N ASP A 27 -4.12 -6.91 6.68
CA ASP A 27 -3.69 -5.58 7.09
C ASP A 27 -2.31 -5.28 6.51
N LEU A 28 -2.21 -4.25 5.69
CA LEU A 28 -0.99 -3.83 5.02
C LEU A 28 -0.35 -2.60 5.70
N THR A 29 -0.65 -2.39 6.99
CA THR A 29 -0.22 -1.21 7.74
C THR A 29 0.56 -1.61 8.98
N TYR A 30 1.75 -1.03 9.17
CA TYR A 30 2.46 -1.11 10.44
C TYR A 30 1.81 -0.24 11.50
N PRO A 31 1.79 -0.66 12.79
CA PRO A 31 1.33 0.22 13.87
C PRO A 31 2.24 1.46 13.97
N PHE A 32 1.64 2.59 14.36
CA PHE A 32 2.37 3.82 14.64
C PHE A 32 2.73 3.88 16.13
N ASP A 33 4.02 3.90 16.41
CA ASP A 33 4.60 4.02 17.74
C ASP A 33 5.97 4.71 17.68
N GLU A 34 6.73 4.68 18.77
CA GLU A 34 8.07 5.28 18.87
C GLU A 34 9.12 4.58 17.97
N GLN A 35 8.87 3.35 17.54
CA GLN A 35 9.76 2.57 16.65
C GLN A 35 9.44 2.80 15.17
N THR A 36 8.34 3.49 14.88
CA THR A 36 7.94 3.80 13.49
C THR A 36 9.07 4.50 12.75
N ILE A 37 9.39 3.97 11.57
CA ILE A 37 10.49 4.47 10.76
C ILE A 37 10.02 5.68 9.93
N TYR A 38 10.80 6.76 10.03
CA TYR A 38 10.68 8.00 9.29
C TYR A 38 11.96 8.30 8.54
N TRP A 39 11.90 9.19 7.57
CA TRP A 39 13.09 9.73 6.92
C TRP A 39 14.09 10.26 7.96
N PRO A 40 15.41 10.22 7.70
CA PRO A 40 16.40 10.59 8.72
C PRO A 40 16.26 11.99 9.32
N THR A 41 15.73 12.94 8.55
CA THR A 41 15.57 14.34 8.96
C THR A 41 14.24 14.61 9.68
N GLU A 42 13.29 13.66 9.65
CA GLU A 42 11.96 13.86 10.21
C GLU A 42 11.86 13.47 11.68
N GLU A 43 10.97 14.15 12.41
CA GLU A 43 10.54 13.73 13.74
C GLU A 43 9.63 12.51 13.65
N GLY A 44 9.83 11.56 14.57
CA GLY A 44 9.01 10.35 14.67
C GLY A 44 7.60 10.61 15.21
N PHE A 45 6.80 9.54 15.23
CA PHE A 45 5.47 9.55 15.83
C PHE A 45 5.55 9.75 17.34
N LYS A 46 4.66 10.61 17.88
CA LYS A 46 4.53 10.88 19.32
C LYS A 46 3.06 10.71 19.73
N LEU A 47 2.78 9.72 20.58
CA LEU A 47 1.48 9.62 21.26
C LEU A 47 1.58 10.33 22.60
N ILE A 48 0.73 11.33 22.80
CA ILE A 48 0.73 12.19 23.98
C ILE A 48 -0.52 11.90 24.80
N PRO A 49 -0.41 11.15 25.92
CA PRO A 49 -1.54 10.87 26.81
C PRO A 49 -2.11 12.17 27.38
N ARG A 50 -3.44 12.29 27.41
CA ARG A 50 -4.14 13.42 28.00
C ARG A 50 -4.92 13.03 29.24
N PHE A 51 -5.63 11.91 29.15
CA PHE A 51 -6.40 11.35 30.25
C PHE A 51 -6.63 9.86 30.02
N ALA A 52 -6.55 9.09 31.08
CA ALA A 52 -6.96 7.68 31.09
C ALA A 52 -7.37 7.29 32.51
N GLY A 53 -8.66 7.06 32.75
CA GLY A 53 -9.18 6.75 34.08
C GLY A 53 -10.71 6.86 34.20
N TYR A 54 -11.21 6.61 35.39
CA TYR A 54 -12.63 6.84 35.70
C TYR A 54 -12.88 8.30 36.00
N THR A 55 -13.94 8.85 35.42
CA THR A 55 -14.42 10.22 35.66
C THR A 55 -15.20 10.30 36.98
N GLU A 56 -15.46 11.49 37.49
CA GLU A 56 -16.33 11.73 38.63
C GLU A 56 -17.75 11.20 38.40
N ALA A 57 -18.21 11.12 37.15
CA ALA A 57 -19.50 10.55 36.77
C ALA A 57 -19.52 9.01 36.72
N GLY A 58 -18.37 8.33 37.02
CA GLY A 58 -18.29 6.90 37.18
C GLY A 58 -18.04 6.09 35.88
N TYR A 59 -17.80 6.72 34.74
CA TYR A 59 -17.41 6.02 33.51
C TYR A 59 -15.91 6.16 33.20
N TYR A 60 -15.36 5.16 32.57
CA TYR A 60 -13.98 5.20 32.10
C TYR A 60 -13.86 6.07 30.82
N TYR A 61 -12.82 6.93 30.78
CA TYR A 61 -12.51 7.76 29.63
C TYR A 61 -11.02 7.71 29.34
N ALA A 62 -10.66 7.61 28.06
CA ALA A 62 -9.27 7.70 27.60
C ALA A 62 -9.20 8.61 26.37
N ALA A 63 -8.25 9.55 26.38
CA ALA A 63 -8.02 10.47 25.28
C ALA A 63 -6.54 10.80 25.15
N ASN A 64 -6.05 10.82 23.92
CA ASN A 64 -4.67 11.14 23.59
C ASN A 64 -4.61 12.22 22.50
N ARG A 65 -3.46 12.84 22.36
CA ARG A 65 -3.04 13.57 21.16
C ARG A 65 -1.93 12.76 20.48
N PHE A 66 -1.77 12.97 19.18
CA PHE A 66 -0.57 12.52 18.49
C PHE A 66 0.02 13.65 17.63
N CYS A 67 1.32 13.54 17.36
CA CYS A 67 2.03 14.39 16.42
C CYS A 67 2.87 13.49 15.54
N THR A 68 2.90 13.76 14.23
CA THR A 68 3.63 12.98 13.25
C THR A 68 3.93 13.82 12.02
N ALA A 69 5.02 13.53 11.31
CA ALA A 69 5.19 13.99 9.93
C ALA A 69 4.18 13.28 9.01
N GLU A 70 3.85 13.85 7.85
CA GLU A 70 2.96 13.24 6.86
C GLU A 70 3.58 11.97 6.25
N HIS A 71 4.92 11.96 6.11
CA HIS A 71 5.69 10.92 5.43
C HIS A 71 6.47 10.08 6.45
N GLY A 72 6.00 8.86 6.71
CA GLY A 72 6.62 7.90 7.61
C GLY A 72 5.62 6.86 8.11
N GLY A 73 6.14 5.73 8.61
CA GLY A 73 5.29 4.55 8.79
C GLY A 73 4.63 4.16 7.47
N THR A 74 3.56 3.37 7.50
CA THR A 74 2.78 3.11 6.28
C THR A 74 1.97 4.36 5.95
N HIS A 75 2.28 4.99 4.83
CA HIS A 75 1.70 6.28 4.42
C HIS A 75 1.48 6.36 2.92
N ILE A 76 0.81 7.41 2.49
CA ILE A 76 0.67 7.80 1.09
C ILE A 76 1.44 9.07 0.81
N ASP A 77 2.10 9.11 -0.33
CA ASP A 77 2.59 10.32 -0.96
C ASP A 77 1.57 10.81 -1.97
N ALA A 78 1.07 12.02 -1.75
CA ALA A 78 0.21 12.69 -2.71
C ALA A 78 1.05 13.31 -3.85
N PRO A 79 0.51 13.41 -5.07
CA PRO A 79 1.26 13.92 -6.21
C PRO A 79 1.89 15.31 -6.03
N ILE A 80 1.28 16.16 -5.21
CA ILE A 80 1.83 17.49 -4.86
C ILE A 80 3.20 17.41 -4.17
N HIS A 81 3.53 16.26 -3.54
CA HIS A 81 4.77 16.11 -2.76
C HIS A 81 6.04 16.36 -3.60
N PHE A 82 6.09 15.87 -4.84
CA PHE A 82 7.23 16.08 -5.74
C PHE A 82 6.86 16.77 -7.07
N TYR A 83 5.62 17.23 -7.22
CA TYR A 83 5.23 17.94 -8.45
C TYR A 83 4.21 19.05 -8.17
N GLU A 84 4.62 20.30 -8.37
CA GLU A 84 3.78 21.49 -8.14
C GLU A 84 2.47 21.44 -8.94
N GLY A 85 1.38 21.86 -8.31
CA GLY A 85 0.06 21.96 -8.94
C GLY A 85 -0.66 20.63 -9.17
N ARG A 86 -0.15 19.52 -8.60
CA ARG A 86 -0.82 18.22 -8.63
C ARG A 86 -1.72 18.02 -7.41
N ASN A 87 -2.42 16.89 -7.37
CA ASN A 87 -3.39 16.59 -6.33
C ASN A 87 -2.72 16.54 -4.93
N THR A 88 -3.32 17.27 -4.01
CA THR A 88 -3.08 17.09 -2.56
C THR A 88 -3.80 15.84 -2.07
N VAL A 89 -3.45 15.33 -0.88
CA VAL A 89 -3.99 14.06 -0.37
C VAL A 89 -5.52 14.04 -0.27
N ASP A 90 -6.12 15.18 0.05
CA ASP A 90 -7.60 15.31 0.13
C ASP A 90 -8.28 15.39 -1.25
N ALA A 91 -7.52 15.64 -2.33
CA ALA A 91 -8.00 15.76 -3.70
C ALA A 91 -7.79 14.48 -4.54
N ILE A 92 -7.10 13.46 -4.01
CA ILE A 92 -6.92 12.19 -4.72
C ILE A 92 -8.28 11.48 -4.88
N PRO A 93 -8.69 11.10 -6.11
CA PRO A 93 -9.94 10.38 -6.31
C PRO A 93 -9.94 9.01 -5.63
N LEU A 94 -11.04 8.64 -4.97
CA LEU A 94 -11.18 7.32 -4.32
C LEU A 94 -10.97 6.15 -5.29
N THR A 95 -11.25 6.34 -6.58
CA THR A 95 -11.01 5.35 -7.64
C THR A 95 -9.54 5.03 -7.87
N GLN A 96 -8.62 5.87 -7.38
CA GLN A 96 -7.18 5.58 -7.34
C GLN A 96 -6.76 4.86 -6.05
N LEU A 97 -7.51 5.08 -4.96
CA LEU A 97 -7.22 4.52 -3.63
C LEU A 97 -7.89 3.16 -3.38
N ILE A 98 -8.86 2.81 -4.22
CA ILE A 98 -9.59 1.54 -4.14
C ILE A 98 -9.57 0.88 -5.52
N GLY A 99 -9.14 -0.38 -5.57
CA GLY A 99 -9.13 -1.12 -6.82
C GLY A 99 -8.36 -2.42 -6.78
N GLU A 100 -8.38 -3.11 -7.91
CA GLU A 100 -7.63 -4.35 -8.07
C GLU A 100 -6.14 -4.11 -7.82
N GLY A 101 -5.55 -4.95 -6.95
CA GLY A 101 -4.14 -4.97 -6.64
C GLY A 101 -3.41 -6.12 -7.30
N VAL A 102 -2.14 -5.89 -7.62
CA VAL A 102 -1.20 -6.93 -8.05
C VAL A 102 0.12 -6.76 -7.30
N VAL A 103 0.80 -7.87 -7.00
CA VAL A 103 2.14 -7.88 -6.42
C VAL A 103 3.15 -8.26 -7.49
N VAL A 104 4.13 -7.38 -7.71
CA VAL A 104 5.33 -7.69 -8.51
C VAL A 104 6.44 -8.04 -7.53
N ASP A 105 6.78 -9.32 -7.46
CA ASP A 105 7.78 -9.84 -6.53
C ASP A 105 9.18 -9.81 -7.16
N VAL A 106 10.07 -9.05 -6.54
CA VAL A 106 11.49 -8.92 -6.91
C VAL A 106 12.42 -9.20 -5.73
N GLN A 107 11.93 -9.85 -4.67
CA GLN A 107 12.66 -10.02 -3.42
C GLN A 107 14.04 -10.68 -3.61
N ASP A 108 14.17 -11.69 -4.46
CA ASP A 108 15.45 -12.38 -4.66
C ASP A 108 16.54 -11.46 -5.21
N LYS A 109 16.15 -10.52 -6.09
CA LYS A 109 17.05 -9.51 -6.66
C LYS A 109 17.36 -8.41 -5.65
N ALA A 110 16.31 -7.93 -4.97
CA ALA A 110 16.41 -6.84 -4.01
C ALA A 110 17.20 -7.23 -2.75
N LEU A 111 17.01 -8.45 -2.23
CA LEU A 111 17.77 -8.94 -1.07
C LEU A 111 19.24 -9.22 -1.39
N SER A 112 19.58 -9.47 -2.67
CA SER A 112 20.97 -9.64 -3.11
C SER A 112 21.66 -8.30 -3.43
N ASN A 113 20.90 -7.23 -3.65
CA ASN A 113 21.40 -5.88 -3.95
C ASN A 113 20.53 -4.82 -3.25
N PRO A 114 21.01 -4.19 -2.17
CA PRO A 114 20.23 -3.18 -1.43
C PRO A 114 19.88 -1.94 -2.26
N ASP A 115 20.60 -1.66 -3.34
CA ASP A 115 20.31 -0.55 -4.24
C ASP A 115 19.57 -1.00 -5.51
N TYR A 116 18.89 -2.15 -5.45
CA TYR A 116 18.13 -2.67 -6.58
C TYR A 116 17.02 -1.70 -6.98
N GLN A 117 16.85 -1.52 -8.27
CA GLN A 117 15.76 -0.74 -8.83
C GLN A 117 14.91 -1.63 -9.72
N VAL A 118 13.61 -1.74 -9.40
CA VAL A 118 12.65 -2.51 -10.19
C VAL A 118 12.59 -1.96 -11.61
N THR A 119 12.86 -2.82 -12.59
CA THR A 119 13.00 -2.43 -13.98
C THR A 119 11.74 -2.68 -14.82
N VAL A 120 11.72 -2.17 -16.04
CA VAL A 120 10.67 -2.48 -17.04
C VAL A 120 10.64 -3.99 -17.35
N GLU A 121 11.78 -4.64 -17.33
CA GLU A 121 11.92 -6.09 -17.57
C GLU A 121 11.24 -6.90 -16.49
N ASP A 122 11.33 -6.49 -15.21
CA ASP A 122 10.63 -7.14 -14.10
C ASP A 122 9.11 -7.05 -14.28
N LEU A 123 8.62 -5.87 -14.63
CA LEU A 123 7.19 -5.62 -14.88
C LEU A 123 6.68 -6.45 -16.07
N LYS A 124 7.45 -6.51 -17.15
CA LYS A 124 7.13 -7.34 -18.32
C LYS A 124 7.20 -8.83 -18.03
N ALA A 125 8.15 -9.26 -17.21
CA ALA A 125 8.24 -10.66 -16.77
C ALA A 125 7.01 -11.08 -15.97
N TRP A 126 6.51 -10.19 -15.07
CA TRP A 126 5.24 -10.40 -14.38
C TRP A 126 4.08 -10.54 -15.37
N GLU A 127 3.95 -9.62 -16.33
CA GLU A 127 2.89 -9.64 -17.36
C GLU A 127 2.91 -10.93 -18.19
N ALA A 128 4.10 -11.39 -18.57
CA ALA A 128 4.25 -12.62 -19.32
C ALA A 128 3.84 -13.86 -18.52
N ARG A 129 4.23 -13.93 -17.24
CA ARG A 129 3.86 -15.02 -16.32
C ARG A 129 2.37 -15.11 -16.08
N HIS A 130 1.69 -13.99 -15.95
CA HIS A 130 0.23 -13.92 -15.69
C HIS A 130 -0.62 -13.80 -16.96
N SER A 131 -0.01 -13.73 -18.15
CA SER A 131 -0.72 -13.53 -19.44
C SER A 131 -1.68 -12.34 -19.41
N ARG A 132 -1.34 -11.27 -18.66
CA ARG A 132 -2.15 -10.04 -18.53
C ARG A 132 -1.26 -8.81 -18.39
N LYS A 133 -1.85 -7.65 -18.71
CA LYS A 133 -1.17 -6.35 -18.57
C LYS A 133 -1.51 -5.68 -17.23
N LEU A 134 -0.60 -4.86 -16.74
CA LEU A 134 -0.74 -4.04 -15.52
C LEU A 134 -1.64 -2.79 -15.74
N ASN A 135 -2.63 -2.87 -16.64
CA ASN A 135 -3.46 -1.73 -16.98
C ASN A 135 -4.47 -1.40 -15.89
N GLY A 136 -4.45 -0.16 -15.40
CA GLY A 136 -5.49 0.38 -14.52
C GLY A 136 -5.59 -0.29 -13.14
N VAL A 137 -4.51 -0.97 -12.70
CA VAL A 137 -4.43 -1.63 -11.38
C VAL A 137 -3.60 -0.81 -10.40
N ILE A 138 -3.63 -1.18 -9.12
CA ILE A 138 -2.70 -0.75 -8.09
C ILE A 138 -1.55 -1.75 -8.07
N VAL A 139 -0.33 -1.28 -8.38
CA VAL A 139 0.88 -2.11 -8.43
C VAL A 139 1.60 -2.07 -7.08
N LEU A 140 1.82 -3.21 -6.44
CA LEU A 140 2.58 -3.33 -5.20
C LEU A 140 3.91 -4.03 -5.50
N LEU A 141 5.02 -3.37 -5.19
CA LEU A 141 6.38 -3.87 -5.38
C LEU A 141 6.83 -4.55 -4.09
N ARG A 142 7.01 -5.88 -4.14
CA ARG A 142 7.54 -6.67 -3.02
C ARG A 142 9.04 -6.82 -3.17
N THR A 143 9.80 -6.10 -2.37
CA THR A 143 11.27 -6.18 -2.32
C THR A 143 11.77 -7.15 -1.26
N GLY A 144 10.89 -7.58 -0.35
CA GLY A 144 11.22 -8.40 0.81
C GLY A 144 11.80 -7.59 1.99
N TYR A 145 11.90 -6.26 1.86
CA TYR A 145 12.44 -5.40 2.93
C TYR A 145 11.51 -5.30 4.13
N GLY A 146 10.22 -5.53 3.96
CA GLY A 146 9.26 -5.60 5.07
C GLY A 146 9.69 -6.55 6.20
N GLN A 147 10.49 -7.60 5.91
CA GLN A 147 11.04 -8.51 6.91
C GLN A 147 12.00 -7.83 7.89
N PHE A 148 12.53 -6.64 7.56
CA PHE A 148 13.48 -5.91 8.39
C PHE A 148 12.80 -4.88 9.30
N TRP A 149 11.51 -4.62 9.10
CA TRP A 149 10.76 -3.71 9.96
C TRP A 149 10.61 -4.28 11.39
N PRO A 150 10.83 -3.50 12.48
CA PRO A 150 11.20 -2.08 12.53
C PRO A 150 12.72 -1.83 12.75
N ASP A 151 13.58 -2.78 12.39
CA ASP A 151 15.04 -2.62 12.48
C ASP A 151 15.53 -1.58 11.46
N ARG A 152 15.67 -0.33 11.91
CA ARG A 152 16.04 0.80 11.07
C ARG A 152 17.35 0.57 10.29
N ARG A 153 18.37 -0.01 10.93
CA ARG A 153 19.66 -0.26 10.29
C ARG A 153 19.56 -1.21 9.10
N ARG A 154 18.81 -2.31 9.28
CA ARG A 154 18.58 -3.28 8.21
C ARG A 154 17.65 -2.75 7.14
N TYR A 155 16.64 -1.97 7.54
CA TYR A 155 15.58 -1.48 6.67
C TYR A 155 15.99 -0.29 5.81
N MET A 156 16.80 0.63 6.35
CA MET A 156 17.24 1.86 5.68
C MET A 156 18.72 1.88 5.30
N GLY A 157 19.51 0.86 5.72
CA GLY A 157 20.96 0.85 5.57
C GLY A 157 21.70 1.59 6.68
N THR A 158 21.04 2.42 7.49
CA THR A 158 21.62 3.18 8.60
C THR A 158 20.60 3.40 9.71
N ASP A 159 21.05 3.44 10.96
CA ASP A 159 20.29 3.86 12.13
C ASP A 159 20.54 5.33 12.52
N GLU A 160 21.45 6.01 11.82
CA GLU A 160 21.73 7.42 12.02
C GLU A 160 20.54 8.31 11.63
N ARG A 161 20.52 9.53 12.19
CA ARG A 161 19.53 10.56 11.91
C ARG A 161 20.21 11.87 11.48
N GLY A 162 19.41 12.78 10.91
CA GLY A 162 19.86 14.06 10.38
C GLY A 162 20.37 13.99 8.95
N GLU A 163 20.73 15.13 8.39
CA GLU A 163 21.11 15.30 6.97
C GLU A 163 22.25 14.36 6.53
N ALA A 164 23.26 14.16 7.38
CA ALA A 164 24.40 13.30 7.06
C ALA A 164 24.02 11.82 6.87
N ALA A 165 22.91 11.38 7.47
CA ALA A 165 22.42 10.02 7.34
C ALA A 165 21.77 9.74 5.98
N VAL A 166 21.27 10.77 5.28
CA VAL A 166 20.61 10.63 3.97
C VAL A 166 21.58 10.02 2.94
N ALA A 167 22.85 10.37 2.97
CA ALA A 167 23.86 9.81 2.07
C ALA A 167 24.20 8.33 2.35
N LYS A 168 23.74 7.78 3.48
CA LYS A 168 23.99 6.40 3.92
C LYS A 168 22.79 5.46 3.73
N LEU A 169 21.73 5.95 3.10
CA LEU A 169 20.52 5.17 2.84
C LEU A 169 20.77 4.13 1.76
N HIS A 170 20.42 2.89 2.04
CA HIS A 170 20.50 1.78 1.11
C HIS A 170 19.25 0.91 1.24
N PHE A 171 18.35 1.03 0.30
CA PHE A 171 17.15 0.20 0.15
C PHE A 171 16.66 0.23 -1.30
N PRO A 172 15.96 -0.82 -1.78
CA PRO A 172 15.46 -0.91 -3.15
C PRO A 172 14.38 0.12 -3.46
N GLY A 173 14.23 0.44 -4.74
CA GLY A 173 13.17 1.31 -5.25
C GLY A 173 12.75 1.00 -6.67
N LEU A 174 12.00 1.89 -7.29
CA LEU A 174 11.57 1.80 -8.67
C LEU A 174 12.54 2.55 -9.59
N HIS A 175 12.92 1.96 -10.72
CA HIS A 175 13.72 2.63 -11.73
C HIS A 175 12.90 3.72 -12.45
N PRO A 176 13.44 4.91 -12.74
CA PRO A 176 12.70 6.00 -13.40
C PRO A 176 12.08 5.62 -14.75
N GLU A 177 12.75 4.77 -15.54
CA GLU A 177 12.18 4.27 -16.79
C GLU A 177 10.98 3.33 -16.56
N ALA A 178 11.01 2.54 -15.49
CA ALA A 178 9.88 1.71 -15.11
C ALA A 178 8.69 2.56 -14.63
N ALA A 179 8.94 3.64 -13.86
CA ALA A 179 7.92 4.62 -13.51
C ALA A 179 7.27 5.22 -14.78
N ARG A 180 8.09 5.68 -15.72
CA ARG A 180 7.60 6.24 -16.99
C ARG A 180 6.79 5.23 -17.79
N TRP A 181 7.24 3.98 -17.87
CA TRP A 181 6.54 2.91 -18.58
C TRP A 181 5.18 2.61 -17.94
N LEU A 182 5.10 2.57 -16.61
CA LEU A 182 3.86 2.35 -15.86
C LEU A 182 2.82 3.45 -16.14
N VAL A 183 3.22 4.72 -16.10
CA VAL A 183 2.29 5.83 -16.30
C VAL A 183 1.87 5.98 -17.77
N THR A 184 2.78 5.80 -18.72
CA THR A 184 2.50 6.04 -20.14
C THR A 184 1.90 4.84 -20.85
N GLN A 185 2.36 3.61 -20.53
CA GLN A 185 1.99 2.40 -21.23
C GLN A 185 0.97 1.53 -20.48
N ARG A 186 0.79 1.74 -19.16
CA ARG A 186 -0.12 0.93 -18.32
C ARG A 186 -1.19 1.76 -17.62
N LYS A 187 -0.98 3.06 -17.45
CA LYS A 187 -1.95 3.97 -16.82
C LYS A 187 -2.45 3.40 -15.49
N ILE A 188 -1.50 3.00 -14.63
CA ILE A 188 -1.79 2.44 -13.32
C ILE A 188 -2.58 3.44 -12.46
N LYS A 189 -3.31 2.96 -11.45
CA LYS A 189 -4.06 3.82 -10.52
C LYS A 189 -3.16 4.42 -9.43
N ALA A 190 -2.31 3.58 -8.85
CA ALA A 190 -1.38 3.92 -7.79
C ALA A 190 -0.26 2.88 -7.77
N ILE A 191 0.80 3.15 -7.03
CA ILE A 191 1.90 2.21 -6.80
C ILE A 191 2.19 2.12 -5.30
N GLY A 192 2.64 0.95 -4.82
CA GLY A 192 3.10 0.78 -3.45
C GLY A 192 4.39 -0.02 -3.39
N ILE A 193 5.13 0.12 -2.29
CA ILE A 193 6.40 -0.58 -2.06
C ILE A 193 6.59 -0.85 -0.56
N ASP A 194 7.30 -1.93 -0.24
CA ASP A 194 7.65 -2.31 1.14
C ASP A 194 8.99 -1.72 1.61
N THR A 195 9.36 -0.54 1.09
CA THR A 195 10.56 0.24 1.47
C THR A 195 10.19 1.66 1.89
N PRO A 196 11.14 2.43 2.49
CA PRO A 196 10.87 3.80 2.96
C PRO A 196 10.59 4.81 1.86
N SER A 197 10.88 4.49 0.59
CA SER A 197 10.68 5.37 -0.54
C SER A 197 10.48 4.59 -1.83
N ILE A 198 9.67 5.13 -2.75
CA ILE A 198 9.51 4.58 -4.10
C ILE A 198 10.79 4.76 -4.94
N ASP A 199 11.59 5.77 -4.70
CA ASP A 199 12.96 5.85 -5.21
C ASP A 199 13.90 5.04 -4.31
N TYR A 200 14.96 4.46 -4.86
CA TYR A 200 15.96 3.71 -4.09
C TYR A 200 16.79 4.63 -3.17
N GLY A 201 17.41 4.06 -2.13
CA GLY A 201 18.06 4.81 -1.05
C GLY A 201 19.13 5.82 -1.49
N GLN A 202 19.86 5.57 -2.59
CA GLN A 202 20.89 6.45 -3.14
C GLN A 202 20.36 7.48 -4.17
N SER A 203 19.04 7.58 -4.35
CA SER A 203 18.44 8.55 -5.27
C SER A 203 18.72 9.97 -4.81
N LYS A 204 19.21 10.82 -5.73
CA LYS A 204 19.47 12.24 -5.49
C LYS A 204 18.48 13.17 -6.17
N ARG A 205 17.67 12.66 -7.06
CA ARG A 205 16.77 13.46 -7.91
C ARG A 205 15.31 13.00 -7.81
N PHE A 206 15.03 11.93 -7.07
CA PHE A 206 13.68 11.39 -6.85
C PHE A 206 12.87 11.27 -8.16
N GLN A 207 13.52 10.76 -9.23
CA GLN A 207 12.96 10.80 -10.58
C GLN A 207 11.75 9.90 -10.75
N SER A 208 11.64 8.82 -9.95
CA SER A 208 10.47 7.95 -9.98
C SER A 208 9.27 8.66 -9.37
N HIS A 209 9.44 9.34 -8.23
CA HIS A 209 8.41 10.23 -7.66
C HIS A 209 7.98 11.30 -8.66
N VAL A 210 8.93 12.10 -9.16
CA VAL A 210 8.63 13.19 -10.11
C VAL A 210 7.82 12.66 -11.30
N THR A 211 8.21 11.52 -11.88
CA THR A 211 7.52 10.94 -13.03
C THR A 211 6.10 10.48 -12.71
N LEU A 212 5.90 9.80 -11.58
CA LEU A 212 4.59 9.32 -11.13
C LEU A 212 3.66 10.51 -10.82
N PHE A 213 4.17 11.49 -10.08
CA PHE A 213 3.38 12.59 -9.55
C PHE A 213 3.04 13.62 -10.63
N GLU A 214 3.89 13.80 -11.64
CA GLU A 214 3.54 14.53 -12.86
C GLU A 214 2.24 14.02 -13.52
N HIS A 215 1.96 12.72 -13.36
CA HIS A 215 0.77 12.07 -13.92
C HIS A 215 -0.35 11.85 -12.89
N ASN A 216 -0.27 12.49 -11.72
CA ASN A 216 -1.19 12.30 -10.59
C ASN A 216 -1.33 10.84 -10.13
N ILE A 217 -0.27 10.04 -10.18
CA ILE A 217 -0.23 8.67 -9.67
C ILE A 217 0.36 8.71 -8.25
N PRO A 218 -0.44 8.48 -7.18
CA PRO A 218 0.05 8.47 -5.80
C PRO A 218 0.90 7.23 -5.52
N ALA A 219 1.79 7.34 -4.51
CA ALA A 219 2.60 6.22 -4.03
C ALA A 219 2.25 5.85 -2.58
N PHE A 220 2.30 4.54 -2.26
CA PHE A 220 2.20 4.02 -0.90
C PHE A 220 3.56 3.50 -0.48
N GLU A 221 4.06 3.92 0.67
CA GLU A 221 5.39 3.55 1.14
C GLU A 221 5.31 2.84 2.49
N ASN A 222 6.34 2.06 2.80
CA ASN A 222 6.35 1.18 3.97
C ASN A 222 5.10 0.28 4.03
N VAL A 223 4.72 -0.32 2.90
CA VAL A 223 3.57 -1.22 2.84
C VAL A 223 3.92 -2.52 3.56
N ALA A 224 3.13 -2.86 4.59
CA ALA A 224 3.36 -4.05 5.41
C ALA A 224 2.84 -5.34 4.74
N HIS A 225 3.40 -6.48 5.15
CA HIS A 225 2.83 -7.81 4.91
C HIS A 225 2.55 -8.17 3.43
N LEU A 226 3.33 -7.64 2.48
CA LEU A 226 3.21 -8.02 1.07
C LEU A 226 3.51 -9.50 0.83
N ASP A 227 4.23 -10.17 1.74
CA ASP A 227 4.49 -11.60 1.75
C ASP A 227 3.24 -12.46 1.97
N GLN A 228 2.18 -11.89 2.55
CA GLN A 228 0.90 -12.58 2.78
C GLN A 228 -0.05 -12.49 1.58
N LEU A 229 0.27 -11.67 0.58
CA LEU A 229 -0.57 -11.48 -0.60
C LEU A 229 -0.22 -12.47 -1.72
N PRO A 230 -1.23 -12.98 -2.45
CA PRO A 230 -1.00 -13.59 -3.76
C PRO A 230 -0.56 -12.52 -4.76
N GLU A 231 0.08 -12.93 -5.87
CA GLU A 231 0.48 -11.96 -6.90
C GLU A 231 -0.70 -11.28 -7.61
N GLU A 232 -1.91 -11.85 -7.55
CA GLU A 232 -3.16 -11.28 -8.11
C GLU A 232 -4.40 -11.82 -7.36
N GLY A 233 -5.59 -11.29 -7.66
CA GLY A 233 -6.86 -11.77 -7.11
C GLY A 233 -7.23 -11.15 -5.77
N PHE A 234 -6.85 -9.91 -5.56
CA PHE A 234 -7.24 -9.12 -4.38
C PHE A 234 -7.56 -7.67 -4.76
N GLU A 235 -8.31 -7.02 -3.88
CA GLU A 235 -8.60 -5.60 -3.96
C GLU A 235 -7.85 -4.86 -2.86
N VAL A 236 -7.21 -3.76 -3.21
CA VAL A 236 -6.57 -2.82 -2.28
C VAL A 236 -7.57 -1.75 -1.88
N ILE A 237 -7.59 -1.42 -0.59
CA ILE A 237 -8.29 -0.27 -0.02
C ILE A 237 -7.24 0.50 0.80
N ALA A 238 -6.86 1.70 0.33
CA ALA A 238 -5.78 2.52 0.89
C ALA A 238 -6.30 3.94 1.18
N LEU A 239 -6.89 4.13 2.35
CA LEU A 239 -7.56 5.38 2.71
C LEU A 239 -6.73 6.19 3.71
N PRO A 240 -6.07 7.28 3.28
CA PRO A 240 -5.29 8.15 4.16
C PRO A 240 -6.16 9.05 5.04
N MET A 241 -5.53 9.66 6.03
CA MET A 241 -6.10 10.85 6.66
C MET A 241 -6.36 11.90 5.57
N LYS A 242 -7.60 12.44 5.53
CA LYS A 242 -7.99 13.45 4.55
C LYS A 242 -7.53 14.84 4.98
N ILE A 243 -6.23 15.10 4.95
CA ILE A 243 -5.62 16.36 5.34
C ILE A 243 -5.78 17.35 4.18
N ARG A 244 -6.51 18.44 4.41
CA ARG A 244 -6.70 19.46 3.36
C ARG A 244 -5.39 20.13 3.02
N GLY A 245 -4.98 20.03 1.74
CA GLY A 245 -3.74 20.61 1.24
C GLY A 245 -2.49 19.81 1.63
N GLY A 246 -2.63 18.63 2.26
CA GLY A 246 -1.51 17.79 2.67
C GLY A 246 -0.75 17.21 1.48
N SER A 247 0.57 17.06 1.64
CA SER A 247 1.45 16.43 0.66
C SER A 247 1.43 14.90 0.76
N GLY A 248 0.91 14.36 1.84
CA GLY A 248 0.77 12.94 2.13
C GLY A 248 -0.02 12.71 3.41
N GLY A 249 0.11 11.53 3.97
CA GLY A 249 -0.46 11.24 5.28
C GLY A 249 -0.45 9.77 5.67
N PRO A 250 -0.48 9.47 6.98
CA PRO A 250 -0.69 8.13 7.47
C PRO A 250 -1.97 7.53 6.91
N LEU A 251 -1.94 6.23 6.60
CA LEU A 251 -3.13 5.54 6.10
C LEU A 251 -3.33 4.18 6.78
N ARG A 252 -4.56 3.68 6.77
CA ARG A 252 -4.84 2.29 7.02
C ARG A 252 -5.10 1.61 5.69
N MET A 253 -4.11 0.85 5.23
CA MET A 253 -4.16 0.09 3.99
C MET A 253 -4.52 -1.36 4.29
N ILE A 254 -5.44 -1.92 3.53
CA ILE A 254 -5.81 -3.34 3.62
C ILE A 254 -5.93 -3.95 2.23
N ALA A 255 -5.76 -5.26 2.17
CA ALA A 255 -6.12 -6.05 1.00
C ALA A 255 -7.30 -6.98 1.32
N ARG A 256 -8.28 -7.03 0.43
CA ARG A 256 -9.39 -7.97 0.47
C ARG A 256 -9.14 -9.07 -0.57
N VAL A 257 -8.73 -10.24 -0.09
CA VAL A 257 -8.42 -11.39 -0.94
C VAL A 257 -9.69 -12.21 -1.16
N THR A 258 -10.07 -12.40 -2.41
CA THR A 258 -11.15 -13.29 -2.77
C THR A 258 -10.57 -14.69 -2.93
N LYS A 259 -10.85 -15.62 -2.02
CA LYS A 259 -10.47 -17.02 -2.22
C LYS A 259 -11.16 -17.52 -3.48
N ARG A 260 -10.42 -17.77 -4.55
CA ARG A 260 -10.91 -18.62 -5.63
C ARG A 260 -11.10 -20.00 -5.02
N ASN A 261 -12.35 -20.49 -4.95
CA ASN A 261 -12.61 -21.89 -4.66
C ASN A 261 -11.81 -22.69 -5.69
N GLY A 262 -10.82 -23.44 -5.19
CA GLY A 262 -9.96 -24.25 -6.03
C GLY A 262 -10.82 -25.19 -6.89
N LYS A 263 -10.46 -25.27 -8.17
CA LYS A 263 -10.86 -26.38 -9.02
C LYS A 263 -10.13 -27.63 -8.58
#